data_04fe8b1738c5d92df3f86ce51a0325b2
#
_entry.id   04fe8b1738c5d92df3f86ce51a0325b2
#
_cell.length_a   1.000
_cell.length_b   1.000
_cell.length_c   1.000
_cell.angle_alpha   90.00
_cell.angle_beta   90.00
_cell.angle_gamma   90.00
#
_symmetry.space_group_name_H-M   'P 1'
#
loop_
_entity.id
_entity.type
_entity.pdbx_description
1 polymer ?
#
loop_
_entity_poly.entity_id
_entity_poly.type
_entity_poly.pdbx_seq_one_letter_code
_entity_poly.pdbx_strand_id
1 'polypeptide(L)'
;MSTKEVSLQSTVAGISAEGKIHTLSVWFILALRLMMGVAFFQAGLGKLLGEPFSAAGYLANTPASSGSPLAGLFVAMTETAWFMAFVDVAVPWGQVFIGLGLLVGLLTRLAAFWGAFMMVLFYFGNWDIAHGYVNGDLAYMLVFLSVAAFGAGRILGLDAYVEEYTVGGQRLVERYPWSRYLLG
;
A
#
# COMPACT_ATOMS: atom_id res chain seq x y z
N MET A 1 26.42 -22.85 4.97
CA MET A 1 25.20 -22.42 4.26
C MET A 1 25.65 -21.60 3.07
N SER A 2 25.46 -22.11 1.84
CA SER A 2 25.81 -21.34 0.63
C SER A 2 24.79 -20.23 0.46
N THR A 3 25.18 -18.99 0.64
CA THR A 3 24.37 -17.81 0.32
C THR A 3 24.24 -17.72 -1.19
N LYS A 4 23.12 -18.15 -1.75
CA LYS A 4 22.79 -17.86 -3.15
C LYS A 4 22.55 -16.35 -3.27
N GLU A 5 23.53 -15.63 -3.77
CA GLU A 5 23.36 -14.23 -4.16
C GLU A 5 22.50 -14.18 -5.44
N VAL A 6 21.41 -13.44 -5.41
CA VAL A 6 20.59 -13.17 -6.59
C VAL A 6 20.96 -11.78 -7.09
N SER A 7 21.47 -11.70 -8.32
CA SER A 7 21.71 -10.40 -8.97
C SER A 7 20.39 -9.86 -9.53
N LEU A 8 20.11 -8.60 -9.24
CA LEU A 8 19.03 -7.82 -9.85
C LEU A 8 19.64 -6.84 -10.84
N GLN A 9 19.09 -6.78 -12.04
CA GLN A 9 19.44 -5.78 -13.05
C GLN A 9 18.15 -5.12 -13.53
N SER A 10 18.17 -3.81 -13.62
CA SER A 10 17.06 -3.02 -14.15
C SER A 10 17.59 -1.83 -14.93
N THR A 11 16.95 -1.53 -16.05
CA THR A 11 17.26 -0.34 -16.86
C THR A 11 15.99 0.52 -16.97
N VAL A 12 16.06 1.76 -16.49
CA VAL A 12 14.97 2.73 -16.57
C VAL A 12 15.52 4.02 -17.17
N ALA A 13 14.89 4.49 -18.21
CA ALA A 13 15.28 5.73 -18.94
C ALA A 13 16.77 5.76 -19.35
N GLY A 14 17.35 4.61 -19.74
CA GLY A 14 18.74 4.49 -20.14
C GLY A 14 19.74 4.39 -18.99
N ILE A 15 19.29 4.45 -17.74
CA ILE A 15 20.13 4.25 -16.55
C ILE A 15 20.00 2.79 -16.10
N SER A 16 21.10 2.06 -16.11
CA SER A 16 21.18 0.68 -15.63
C SER A 16 21.64 0.64 -14.17
N ALA A 17 20.89 -0.08 -13.34
CA ALA A 17 21.25 -0.36 -11.96
C ALA A 17 21.43 -1.87 -11.79
N GLU A 18 22.53 -2.26 -11.13
CA GLU A 18 22.80 -3.62 -10.75
C GLU A 18 22.89 -3.71 -9.22
N GLY A 19 22.32 -4.75 -8.65
CA GLY A 19 22.37 -4.99 -7.21
C GLY A 19 22.36 -6.49 -6.89
N LYS A 20 22.93 -6.84 -5.74
CA LYS A 20 22.87 -8.20 -5.20
C LYS A 20 21.98 -8.20 -3.97
N ILE A 21 21.03 -9.14 -3.93
CA ILE A 21 20.12 -9.31 -2.79
C ILE A 21 20.73 -10.35 -1.84
N HIS A 22 20.85 -9.96 -0.58
CA HIS A 22 21.20 -10.87 0.50
C HIS A 22 19.99 -11.72 0.91
N THR A 23 20.23 -12.94 1.37
CA THR A 23 19.13 -13.84 1.82
C THR A 23 18.25 -13.26 2.93
N LEU A 24 18.81 -12.40 3.80
CA LEU A 24 18.05 -11.69 4.83
C LEU A 24 17.04 -10.68 4.26
N SER A 25 17.21 -10.23 3.00
CA SER A 25 16.26 -9.29 2.38
C SER A 25 14.85 -9.84 2.32
N VAL A 26 14.69 -11.16 2.16
CA VAL A 26 13.39 -11.85 2.17
C VAL A 26 12.66 -11.62 3.51
N TRP A 27 13.36 -11.73 4.63
CA TRP A 27 12.80 -11.51 5.96
C TRP A 27 12.46 -10.05 6.22
N PHE A 28 13.29 -9.11 5.72
CA PHE A 28 12.99 -7.68 5.82
C PHE A 28 11.74 -7.31 5.02
N ILE A 29 11.60 -7.83 3.81
CA ILE A 29 10.41 -7.59 2.98
C ILE A 29 9.15 -8.18 3.63
N LEU A 30 9.25 -9.38 4.20
CA LEU A 30 8.17 -9.96 5.00
C LEU A 30 7.80 -9.08 6.20
N ALA A 31 8.82 -8.62 6.94
CA ALA A 31 8.60 -7.74 8.10
C ALA A 31 7.92 -6.43 7.71
N LEU A 32 8.34 -5.80 6.61
CA LEU A 32 7.71 -4.58 6.08
C LEU A 32 6.24 -4.83 5.69
N ARG A 33 5.95 -5.97 5.03
CA ARG A 33 4.58 -6.37 4.69
C ARG A 33 3.72 -6.51 5.93
N LEU A 34 4.20 -7.27 6.93
CA LEU A 34 3.46 -7.50 8.17
C LEU A 34 3.28 -6.22 9.00
N MET A 35 4.32 -5.38 9.06
CA MET A 35 4.24 -4.09 9.74
C MET A 35 3.13 -3.21 9.14
N MET A 36 3.11 -3.04 7.81
CA MET A 36 2.07 -2.25 7.15
C MET A 36 0.70 -2.92 7.26
N GLY A 37 0.66 -4.26 7.22
CA GLY A 37 -0.57 -5.02 7.44
C GLY A 37 -1.18 -4.75 8.81
N VAL A 38 -0.39 -4.83 9.88
CA VAL A 38 -0.84 -4.53 11.24
C VAL A 38 -1.25 -3.08 11.38
N ALA A 39 -0.43 -2.14 10.90
CA ALA A 39 -0.70 -0.70 11.02
C ALA A 39 -2.03 -0.31 10.36
N PHE A 40 -2.27 -0.78 9.14
CA PHE A 40 -3.50 -0.47 8.41
C PHE A 40 -4.73 -1.18 8.98
N PHE A 41 -4.58 -2.44 9.36
CA PHE A 41 -5.67 -3.21 9.97
C PHE A 41 -6.13 -2.57 11.27
N GLN A 42 -5.20 -2.20 12.16
CA GLN A 42 -5.51 -1.51 13.42
C GLN A 42 -6.13 -0.13 13.19
N ALA A 43 -5.59 0.65 12.24
CA ALA A 43 -6.11 1.97 11.91
C ALA A 43 -7.55 1.89 11.37
N GLY A 44 -7.86 0.90 10.54
CA GLY A 44 -9.21 0.68 10.02
C GLY A 44 -10.17 0.20 11.10
N LEU A 45 -9.77 -0.82 11.89
CA LEU A 45 -10.59 -1.31 13.00
C LEU A 45 -10.87 -0.23 14.05
N GLY A 46 -9.88 0.58 14.40
CA GLY A 46 -10.07 1.69 15.34
C GLY A 46 -11.12 2.69 14.88
N LYS A 47 -11.23 2.93 13.57
CA LYS A 47 -12.27 3.79 12.98
C LYS A 47 -13.64 3.13 12.92
N LEU A 48 -13.69 1.80 12.76
CA LEU A 48 -14.96 1.07 12.68
C LEU A 48 -15.57 0.78 14.05
N LEU A 49 -14.72 0.58 15.06
CA LEU A 49 -15.15 0.20 16.43
C LEU A 49 -15.21 1.39 17.39
N GLY A 50 -14.64 2.54 17.00
CA GLY A 50 -14.65 3.77 17.79
C GLY A 50 -15.89 4.63 17.56
N GLU A 51 -15.76 5.92 17.86
CA GLU A 51 -16.79 6.91 17.54
C GLU A 51 -17.05 6.95 16.03
N PRO A 52 -18.26 7.37 15.60
CA PRO A 52 -18.59 7.47 14.18
C PRO A 52 -17.52 8.26 13.41
N PHE A 53 -16.84 7.59 12.50
CA PHE A 53 -15.75 8.19 11.73
C PHE A 53 -16.29 9.16 10.69
N SER A 54 -15.72 10.37 10.64
CA SER A 54 -15.92 11.30 9.55
C SER A 54 -14.60 11.96 9.16
N ALA A 55 -14.29 11.94 7.87
CA ALA A 55 -13.12 12.61 7.31
C ALA A 55 -13.32 14.11 7.12
N ALA A 56 -14.54 14.64 7.26
CA ALA A 56 -14.88 16.03 6.94
C ALA A 56 -14.01 17.04 7.71
N GLY A 57 -13.86 16.85 9.01
CA GLY A 57 -13.05 17.75 9.84
C GLY A 57 -11.57 17.75 9.44
N TYR A 58 -11.03 16.59 9.10
CA TYR A 58 -9.65 16.47 8.61
C TYR A 58 -9.48 17.16 7.25
N LEU A 59 -10.33 16.86 6.29
CA LEU A 59 -10.23 17.38 4.92
C LEU A 59 -10.45 18.90 4.85
N ALA A 60 -11.33 19.42 5.69
CA ALA A 60 -11.62 20.87 5.73
C ALA A 60 -10.47 21.70 6.35
N ASN A 61 -9.79 21.16 7.36
CA ASN A 61 -8.90 21.98 8.19
C ASN A 61 -7.41 21.63 8.01
N THR A 62 -7.05 20.35 8.02
CA THR A 62 -5.63 19.93 8.05
C THR A 62 -4.86 20.34 6.80
N PRO A 63 -5.34 20.09 5.57
CA PRO A 63 -4.64 20.49 4.36
C PRO A 63 -4.47 22.01 4.24
N ALA A 64 -5.48 22.79 4.66
CA ALA A 64 -5.42 24.23 4.63
C ALA A 64 -4.41 24.80 5.64
N SER A 65 -4.41 24.27 6.88
CA SER A 65 -3.49 24.70 7.94
C SER A 65 -2.04 24.31 7.68
N SER A 66 -1.81 23.22 6.96
CA SER A 66 -0.48 22.74 6.58
C SER A 66 0.10 23.42 5.33
N GLY A 67 -0.67 24.27 4.65
CA GLY A 67 -0.26 24.90 3.38
C GLY A 67 -0.14 23.94 2.21
N SER A 68 -0.95 22.87 2.20
CA SER A 68 -0.99 21.88 1.15
C SER A 68 -1.30 22.50 -0.22
N PRO A 69 -0.58 22.13 -1.30
CA PRO A 69 -0.91 22.58 -2.65
C PRO A 69 -2.27 22.06 -3.15
N LEU A 70 -2.81 21.02 -2.49
CA LEU A 70 -4.12 20.44 -2.78
C LEU A 70 -5.22 20.85 -1.77
N ALA A 71 -4.96 21.82 -0.89
CA ALA A 71 -5.91 22.25 0.13
C ALA A 71 -7.28 22.62 -0.45
N GLY A 72 -7.32 23.39 -1.54
CA GLY A 72 -8.56 23.76 -2.22
C GLY A 72 -9.35 22.56 -2.75
N LEU A 73 -8.65 21.54 -3.25
CA LEU A 73 -9.28 20.30 -3.70
C LEU A 73 -9.91 19.53 -2.53
N PHE A 74 -9.20 19.40 -1.43
CA PHE A 74 -9.70 18.71 -0.22
C PHE A 74 -10.92 19.42 0.38
N VAL A 75 -10.88 20.76 0.44
CA VAL A 75 -12.05 21.54 0.89
C VAL A 75 -13.24 21.34 -0.04
N ALA A 76 -13.05 21.43 -1.36
CA ALA A 76 -14.13 21.21 -2.33
C ALA A 76 -14.76 19.80 -2.23
N MET A 77 -13.97 18.78 -1.86
CA MET A 77 -14.49 17.44 -1.61
C MET A 77 -15.47 17.41 -0.44
N THR A 78 -15.29 18.25 0.59
CA THR A 78 -16.19 18.28 1.76
C THR A 78 -17.56 18.89 1.44
N GLU A 79 -17.67 19.68 0.39
CA GLU A 79 -18.92 20.28 -0.06
C GLU A 79 -19.85 19.29 -0.77
N THR A 80 -19.32 18.11 -1.14
CA THR A 80 -20.06 17.10 -1.89
C THR A 80 -20.51 15.97 -0.96
N ALA A 81 -21.77 16.01 -0.54
CA ALA A 81 -22.32 15.09 0.48
C ALA A 81 -22.17 13.60 0.12
N TRP A 82 -22.44 13.19 -1.12
CA TRP A 82 -22.31 11.79 -1.53
C TRP A 82 -20.86 11.32 -1.49
N PHE A 83 -19.91 12.21 -1.85
CA PHE A 83 -18.50 11.90 -1.83
C PHE A 83 -17.99 11.71 -0.39
N MET A 84 -18.44 12.59 0.53
CA MET A 84 -18.11 12.45 1.95
C MET A 84 -18.66 11.15 2.54
N ALA A 85 -19.91 10.80 2.24
CA ALA A 85 -20.48 9.51 2.66
C ALA A 85 -19.68 8.32 2.12
N PHE A 86 -19.19 8.41 0.88
CA PHE A 86 -18.29 7.39 0.31
C PHE A 86 -16.96 7.33 1.05
N VAL A 87 -16.30 8.46 1.29
CA VAL A 87 -14.98 8.53 1.98
C VAL A 87 -15.08 8.00 3.41
N ASP A 88 -16.14 8.36 4.14
CA ASP A 88 -16.36 7.93 5.52
C ASP A 88 -16.51 6.40 5.64
N VAL A 89 -16.96 5.73 4.59
CA VAL A 89 -17.00 4.26 4.51
C VAL A 89 -15.73 3.68 3.89
N ALA A 90 -15.27 4.26 2.78
CA ALA A 90 -14.16 3.71 2.00
C ALA A 90 -12.83 3.74 2.75
N VAL A 91 -12.57 4.78 3.56
CA VAL A 91 -11.31 4.89 4.30
C VAL A 91 -11.19 3.82 5.40
N PRO A 92 -12.13 3.65 6.34
CA PRO A 92 -12.02 2.61 7.35
C PRO A 92 -11.98 1.19 6.76
N TRP A 93 -12.91 0.87 5.88
CA TRP A 93 -12.96 -0.46 5.25
C TRP A 93 -11.77 -0.72 4.33
N GLY A 94 -11.34 0.29 3.58
CA GLY A 94 -10.15 0.21 2.75
C GLY A 94 -8.91 -0.14 3.58
N GLN A 95 -8.73 0.52 4.71
CA GLN A 95 -7.62 0.22 5.63
C GLN A 95 -7.71 -1.20 6.18
N VAL A 96 -8.90 -1.69 6.55
CA VAL A 96 -9.08 -3.07 7.02
C VAL A 96 -8.73 -4.07 5.92
N PHE A 97 -9.25 -3.90 4.70
CA PHE A 97 -8.98 -4.84 3.60
C PHE A 97 -7.52 -4.80 3.13
N ILE A 98 -6.91 -3.63 3.04
CA ILE A 98 -5.48 -3.50 2.75
C ILE A 98 -4.67 -4.21 3.82
N GLY A 99 -4.95 -3.91 5.09
CA GLY A 99 -4.26 -4.53 6.21
C GLY A 99 -4.39 -6.04 6.23
N LEU A 100 -5.60 -6.55 6.05
CA LEU A 100 -5.88 -7.99 6.01
C LEU A 100 -5.20 -8.68 4.83
N GLY A 101 -5.28 -8.09 3.63
CA GLY A 101 -4.61 -8.60 2.43
C GLY A 101 -3.10 -8.73 2.61
N LEU A 102 -2.47 -7.72 3.25
CA LEU A 102 -1.05 -7.77 3.57
C LEU A 102 -0.71 -8.79 4.67
N LEU A 103 -1.52 -8.90 5.71
CA LEU A 103 -1.28 -9.87 6.80
C LEU A 103 -1.31 -11.30 6.29
N VAL A 104 -2.34 -11.67 5.53
CA VAL A 104 -2.45 -13.03 4.99
C VAL A 104 -1.61 -13.24 3.72
N GLY A 105 -1.11 -12.16 3.11
CA GLY A 105 -0.35 -12.21 1.87
C GLY A 105 -1.21 -12.64 0.68
N LEU A 106 -2.43 -12.12 0.57
CA LEU A 106 -3.37 -12.37 -0.51
C LEU A 106 -3.67 -11.06 -1.25
N LEU A 107 -3.61 -11.12 -2.59
CA LEU A 107 -3.74 -9.93 -3.45
C LEU A 107 -2.77 -8.82 -3.01
N THR A 108 -1.56 -9.20 -2.67
CA THR A 108 -0.60 -8.33 -1.98
C THR A 108 -0.25 -7.10 -2.80
N ARG A 109 -0.08 -7.24 -4.12
CA ARG A 109 0.19 -6.08 -4.99
C ARG A 109 -0.99 -5.13 -5.06
N LEU A 110 -2.21 -5.66 -5.14
CA LEU A 110 -3.42 -4.85 -5.13
C LEU A 110 -3.58 -4.09 -3.79
N ALA A 111 -3.39 -4.80 -2.67
CA ALA A 111 -3.44 -4.18 -1.35
C ALA A 111 -2.35 -3.10 -1.18
N ALA A 112 -1.12 -3.39 -1.61
CA ALA A 112 -0.02 -2.44 -1.56
C ALA A 112 -0.23 -1.23 -2.47
N PHE A 113 -0.82 -1.41 -3.66
CA PHE A 113 -1.18 -0.31 -4.54
C PHE A 113 -2.18 0.65 -3.87
N TRP A 114 -3.27 0.12 -3.31
CA TRP A 114 -4.26 0.95 -2.63
C TRP A 114 -3.72 1.58 -1.35
N GLY A 115 -2.84 0.87 -0.63
CA GLY A 115 -2.13 1.42 0.51
C GLY A 115 -1.23 2.60 0.12
N ALA A 116 -0.42 2.44 -0.94
CA ALA A 116 0.41 3.51 -1.47
C ALA A 116 -0.43 4.71 -1.95
N PHE A 117 -1.53 4.46 -2.66
CA PHE A 117 -2.45 5.50 -3.10
C PHE A 117 -3.04 6.29 -1.91
N MET A 118 -3.46 5.60 -0.86
CA MET A 118 -3.95 6.25 0.36
C MET A 118 -2.87 7.10 1.03
N MET A 119 -1.62 6.62 1.05
CA MET A 119 -0.49 7.37 1.59
C MET A 119 -0.16 8.61 0.76
N VAL A 120 -0.34 8.58 -0.57
CA VAL A 120 -0.23 9.79 -1.41
C VAL A 120 -1.24 10.86 -0.98
N LEU A 121 -2.49 10.46 -0.75
CA LEU A 121 -3.52 11.40 -0.29
C LEU A 121 -3.19 11.96 1.10
N PHE A 122 -2.72 11.12 2.02
CA PHE A 122 -2.29 11.58 3.35
C PHE A 122 -1.04 12.45 3.28
N TYR A 123 -0.08 12.15 2.42
CA TYR A 123 1.09 12.98 2.19
C TYR A 123 0.72 14.42 1.83
N PHE A 124 -0.22 14.59 0.88
CA PHE A 124 -0.71 15.90 0.52
C PHE A 124 -1.65 16.51 1.58
N GLY A 125 -2.37 15.69 2.32
CA GLY A 125 -3.19 16.13 3.45
C GLY A 125 -2.36 16.65 4.61
N ASN A 126 -1.31 15.93 4.98
CA ASN A 126 -0.39 16.26 6.08
C ASN A 126 0.86 17.01 5.56
N TRP A 127 0.70 17.84 4.54
CA TRP A 127 1.79 18.57 3.91
C TRP A 127 2.53 19.46 4.95
N ASP A 128 3.83 19.28 5.06
CA ASP A 128 4.63 20.00 6.04
C ASP A 128 6.01 20.36 5.48
N ILE A 129 6.07 21.49 4.79
CA ILE A 129 7.31 22.01 4.23
C ILE A 129 8.26 22.50 5.34
N ALA A 130 7.72 22.99 6.46
CA ALA A 130 8.53 23.55 7.53
C ALA A 130 9.45 22.50 8.19
N HIS A 131 9.00 21.22 8.21
CA HIS A 131 9.78 20.11 8.72
C HIS A 131 10.41 19.24 7.61
N GLY A 132 10.27 19.67 6.34
CA GLY A 132 10.85 19.00 5.17
C GLY A 132 9.84 18.22 4.34
N TYR A 133 10.25 17.87 3.11
CA TYR A 133 9.38 17.14 2.17
C TYR A 133 9.22 15.66 2.49
N VAL A 134 10.03 15.11 3.40
CA VAL A 134 10.01 13.69 3.76
C VAL A 134 9.29 13.54 5.10
N ASN A 135 8.04 13.10 5.03
CA ASN A 135 7.23 12.76 6.21
C ASN A 135 6.95 11.24 6.29
N GLY A 136 6.26 10.81 7.34
CA GLY A 136 5.91 9.40 7.54
C GLY A 136 5.03 8.82 6.42
N ASP A 137 4.15 9.62 5.84
CA ASP A 137 3.24 9.16 4.76
C ASP A 137 4.02 8.83 3.51
N LEU A 138 5.02 9.67 3.14
CA LEU A 138 5.93 9.37 2.02
C LEU A 138 6.76 8.11 2.30
N ALA A 139 7.26 7.94 3.51
CA ALA A 139 8.00 6.74 3.88
C ALA A 139 7.13 5.49 3.78
N TYR A 140 5.91 5.50 4.29
CA TYR A 140 4.97 4.39 4.20
C TYR A 140 4.54 4.10 2.75
N MET A 141 4.36 5.13 1.93
CA MET A 141 4.12 4.94 0.49
C MET A 141 5.25 4.14 -0.15
N LEU A 142 6.53 4.48 0.13
CA LEU A 142 7.68 3.76 -0.40
C LEU A 142 7.76 2.32 0.13
N VAL A 143 7.36 2.08 1.38
CA VAL A 143 7.25 0.72 1.92
C VAL A 143 6.21 -0.09 1.17
N PHE A 144 5.01 0.43 0.92
CA PHE A 144 3.99 -0.24 0.11
C PHE A 144 4.49 -0.58 -1.30
N LEU A 145 5.12 0.39 -1.96
CA LEU A 145 5.71 0.18 -3.30
C LEU A 145 6.81 -0.89 -3.28
N SER A 146 7.63 -0.93 -2.23
CA SER A 146 8.63 -1.98 -2.04
C SER A 146 7.98 -3.36 -1.86
N VAL A 147 6.96 -3.47 -1.01
CA VAL A 147 6.18 -4.71 -0.80
C VAL A 147 5.60 -5.23 -2.13
N ALA A 148 5.04 -4.34 -2.96
CA ALA A 148 4.52 -4.69 -4.28
C ALA A 148 5.63 -5.10 -5.26
N ALA A 149 6.73 -4.34 -5.33
CA ALA A 149 7.82 -4.56 -6.26
C ALA A 149 8.54 -5.90 -6.03
N PHE A 150 8.74 -6.25 -4.76
CA PHE A 150 9.40 -7.50 -4.38
C PHE A 150 8.47 -8.73 -4.35
N GLY A 151 7.19 -8.56 -4.65
CA GLY A 151 6.25 -9.68 -4.65
C GLY A 151 6.14 -10.34 -3.28
N ALA A 152 5.99 -9.53 -2.23
CA ALA A 152 6.04 -10.00 -0.84
C ALA A 152 4.93 -11.01 -0.47
N GLY A 153 3.86 -11.11 -1.25
CA GLY A 153 2.78 -12.08 -1.05
C GLY A 153 3.19 -13.53 -1.28
N ARG A 154 4.28 -13.75 -2.02
CA ARG A 154 4.89 -15.08 -2.20
C ARG A 154 5.72 -15.52 -1.00
N ILE A 155 6.11 -14.60 -0.13
CA ILE A 155 6.92 -14.88 1.04
C ILE A 155 6.01 -15.23 2.21
N LEU A 156 5.79 -16.52 2.47
CA LEU A 156 4.88 -17.00 3.51
C LEU A 156 3.47 -16.37 3.42
N GLY A 157 2.95 -16.20 2.19
CA GLY A 157 1.63 -15.66 1.93
C GLY A 157 0.80 -16.55 1.01
N LEU A 158 -0.49 -16.25 0.95
CA LEU A 158 -1.45 -17.02 0.16
C LEU A 158 -1.27 -16.82 -1.36
N ASP A 159 -0.65 -15.71 -1.80
CA ASP A 159 -0.41 -15.47 -3.23
C ASP A 159 0.41 -16.59 -3.88
N ALA A 160 1.38 -17.17 -3.16
CA ALA A 160 2.16 -18.31 -3.65
C ALA A 160 1.27 -19.50 -4.01
N TYR A 161 0.28 -19.81 -3.18
CA TYR A 161 -0.65 -20.92 -3.42
C TYR A 161 -1.66 -20.61 -4.53
N VAL A 162 -2.15 -19.36 -4.57
CA VAL A 162 -3.10 -18.93 -5.60
C VAL A 162 -2.47 -18.91 -6.98
N GLU A 163 -1.21 -18.49 -7.11
CA GLU A 163 -0.48 -18.50 -8.38
C GLU A 163 -0.28 -19.90 -8.95
N GLU A 164 -0.07 -20.90 -8.08
CA GLU A 164 0.12 -22.29 -8.47
C GLU A 164 -1.20 -23.05 -8.68
N TYR A 165 -2.32 -22.46 -8.26
CA TYR A 165 -3.62 -23.10 -8.42
C TYR A 165 -3.94 -23.35 -9.88
N THR A 166 -4.35 -24.60 -10.21
CA THR A 166 -4.63 -25.02 -11.58
C THR A 166 -6.12 -24.93 -11.91
N VAL A 167 -6.43 -24.24 -13.01
CA VAL A 167 -7.78 -24.13 -13.56
C VAL A 167 -7.80 -24.71 -14.95
N GLY A 168 -8.49 -25.84 -15.14
CA GLY A 168 -8.56 -26.52 -16.44
C GLY A 168 -7.20 -27.02 -16.93
N GLY A 169 -6.31 -27.47 -16.03
CA GLY A 169 -5.00 -28.04 -16.37
C GLY A 169 -3.87 -27.03 -16.61
N GLN A 170 -4.15 -25.73 -16.46
CA GLN A 170 -3.14 -24.66 -16.56
C GLN A 170 -3.08 -23.89 -15.23
N ARG A 171 -1.91 -23.34 -14.88
CA ARG A 171 -1.79 -22.47 -13.71
C ARG A 171 -2.65 -21.22 -13.88
N LEU A 172 -3.21 -20.71 -12.78
CA LEU A 172 -4.05 -19.51 -12.79
C LEU A 172 -3.37 -18.32 -13.47
N VAL A 173 -2.10 -18.09 -13.18
CA VAL A 173 -1.30 -16.99 -13.74
C VAL A 173 -0.94 -17.19 -15.23
N GLU A 174 -1.02 -18.41 -15.75
CA GLU A 174 -0.84 -18.71 -17.18
C GLU A 174 -2.15 -18.52 -17.94
N ARG A 175 -3.26 -18.97 -17.34
CA ARG A 175 -4.60 -18.82 -17.91
C ARG A 175 -5.11 -17.38 -17.87
N TYR A 176 -4.77 -16.65 -16.82
CA TYR A 176 -5.16 -15.24 -16.61
C TYR A 176 -3.93 -14.39 -16.32
N PRO A 177 -3.15 -13.98 -17.33
CA PRO A 177 -1.88 -13.26 -17.15
C PRO A 177 -2.00 -11.94 -16.38
N TRP A 178 -3.18 -11.30 -16.43
CA TRP A 178 -3.45 -10.07 -15.68
C TRP A 178 -3.44 -10.29 -14.16
N SER A 179 -3.68 -11.51 -13.67
CA SER A 179 -3.65 -11.80 -12.23
C SER A 179 -2.28 -11.53 -11.60
N ARG A 180 -1.18 -11.58 -12.36
CA ARG A 180 0.17 -11.24 -11.91
C ARG A 180 0.32 -9.79 -11.44
N TYR A 181 -0.56 -8.88 -11.89
CA TYR A 181 -0.56 -7.50 -11.43
C TYR A 181 -1.23 -7.32 -10.07
N LEU A 182 -2.02 -8.30 -9.63
CA LEU A 182 -2.75 -8.27 -8.37
C LEU A 182 -2.08 -9.13 -7.28
N LEU A 183 -1.52 -10.27 -7.70
CA LEU A 183 -0.82 -11.24 -6.87
C LEU A 183 0.67 -10.88 -6.80
N GLY A 184 1.37 -11.33 -5.75
CA GLY A 184 2.79 -11.07 -5.75
C GLY A 184 3.59 -11.50 -4.58
#